data_3d31c815940db03c94c45f86d92d2961
#
_entry.id   3d31c815940db03c94c45f86d92d2961
#
_cell.length_a   1.000
_cell.length_b   1.000
_cell.length_c   1.000
_cell.angle_alpha   90.00
_cell.angle_beta   90.00
_cell.angle_gamma   90.00
#
_symmetry.space_group_name_H-M   'P 1'
#
loop_
_entity.id
_entity.type
_entity.pdbx_description
1 polymer ?
#
loop_
_entity_poly.entity_id
_entity_poly.type
_entity_poly.pdbx_seq_one_letter_code
_entity_poly.pdbx_strand_id
1 'polypeptide(L)'
;MIKVAILGATGYTALESIKHLLRHPDVEIVAVTSRQEGNTLISSVHPSLVGRLDLPLEDLKPEAVAERADVVLCCLPHCASASVVPTLLDGGARVIDLSADYRLDDAQTYQEWYGQSHNDSTRLGKTVYGLPELFRENIIEAALVANPGCYATAAILPLAPLVKAGLIENTDIIIDAKSGVSGAGRNPKLMAHFPECNESLSAYNVGRHRHTPEIEQIIARHAATLPEVIFTPQLAPMDRGILATIYAKPLPGVTEKHIDDTWNEAYGNEHFIRLVDHLPGTKDTVDTNFCDLTVRL
;
A
#
# COMPACT_ATOMS: atom_id res chain seq x y z
N MET A 1 23.59 9.51 -8.27
CA MET A 1 22.64 8.44 -7.87
C MET A 1 21.99 8.84 -6.56
N ILE A 2 20.70 8.57 -6.42
CA ILE A 2 19.92 8.80 -5.21
C ILE A 2 20.26 7.68 -4.22
N LYS A 3 20.72 8.04 -3.04
CA LYS A 3 21.06 7.07 -2.00
C LYS A 3 19.80 6.67 -1.22
N VAL A 4 19.52 5.37 -1.17
CA VAL A 4 18.33 4.83 -0.51
C VAL A 4 18.71 3.92 0.65
N ALA A 5 18.07 4.13 1.80
CA ALA A 5 18.11 3.20 2.93
C ALA A 5 16.76 2.50 3.11
N ILE A 6 16.79 1.27 3.62
CA ILE A 6 15.59 0.47 3.85
C ILE A 6 15.55 0.01 5.31
N LEU A 7 14.56 0.49 6.06
CA LEU A 7 14.32 0.09 7.44
C LEU A 7 13.38 -1.12 7.46
N GLY A 8 13.69 -2.11 8.31
CA GLY A 8 12.90 -3.34 8.40
C GLY A 8 13.11 -4.28 7.21
N ALA A 9 14.36 -4.38 6.76
CA ALA A 9 14.75 -5.04 5.51
C ALA A 9 14.46 -6.56 5.44
N THR A 10 14.11 -7.20 6.55
CA THR A 10 13.79 -8.64 6.59
C THR A 10 12.37 -9.00 6.15
N GLY A 11 11.48 -8.00 5.95
CA GLY A 11 10.09 -8.19 5.53
C GLY A 11 9.91 -8.42 4.03
N TYR A 12 8.75 -8.97 3.63
CA TYR A 12 8.42 -9.15 2.20
C TYR A 12 8.32 -7.83 1.44
N THR A 13 7.75 -6.79 2.05
CA THR A 13 7.65 -5.46 1.44
C THR A 13 9.03 -4.90 1.11
N ALA A 14 9.99 -5.05 2.04
CA ALA A 14 11.37 -4.64 1.82
C ALA A 14 12.03 -5.45 0.70
N LEU A 15 11.85 -6.78 0.65
CA LEU A 15 12.36 -7.62 -0.42
C LEU A 15 11.88 -7.16 -1.80
N GLU A 16 10.57 -6.89 -1.94
CA GLU A 16 10.03 -6.42 -3.22
C GLU A 16 10.54 -5.01 -3.56
N SER A 17 10.61 -4.11 -2.57
CA SER A 17 11.22 -2.78 -2.77
C SER A 17 12.68 -2.88 -3.23
N ILE A 18 13.49 -3.74 -2.62
CA ILE A 18 14.88 -4.00 -3.05
C ILE A 18 14.92 -4.47 -4.51
N LYS A 19 14.06 -5.42 -4.90
CA LYS A 19 14.02 -5.93 -6.29
C LYS A 19 13.72 -4.83 -7.31
N HIS A 20 12.83 -3.88 -6.97
CA HIS A 20 12.53 -2.73 -7.81
C HIS A 20 13.69 -1.73 -7.86
N LEU A 21 14.25 -1.37 -6.71
CA LEU A 21 15.38 -0.43 -6.61
C LEU A 21 16.62 -0.93 -7.34
N LEU A 22 16.93 -2.24 -7.31
CA LEU A 22 18.04 -2.85 -8.06
C LEU A 22 17.89 -2.75 -9.59
N ARG A 23 16.71 -2.44 -10.09
CA ARG A 23 16.45 -2.21 -11.53
C ARG A 23 16.42 -0.72 -11.88
N HIS A 24 16.41 0.16 -10.87
CA HIS A 24 16.33 1.60 -11.08
C HIS A 24 17.71 2.16 -11.45
N PRO A 25 17.87 2.87 -12.59
CA PRO A 25 19.17 3.29 -13.09
C PRO A 25 19.87 4.34 -12.21
N ASP A 26 19.10 5.15 -11.47
CA ASP A 26 19.61 6.31 -10.73
C ASP A 26 19.62 6.12 -9.21
N VAL A 27 19.45 4.87 -8.71
CA VAL A 27 19.36 4.57 -7.28
C VAL A 27 20.50 3.67 -6.84
N GLU A 28 21.04 3.96 -5.65
CA GLU A 28 21.99 3.14 -4.91
C GLU A 28 21.41 2.78 -3.54
N ILE A 29 21.31 1.49 -3.22
CA ILE A 29 20.93 1.06 -1.87
C ILE A 29 22.17 1.11 -0.99
N VAL A 30 22.20 2.03 -0.03
CA VAL A 30 23.37 2.30 0.84
C VAL A 30 23.28 1.69 2.22
N ALA A 31 22.08 1.34 2.67
CA ALA A 31 21.88 0.71 3.98
C ALA A 31 20.59 -0.13 4.00
N VAL A 32 20.65 -1.27 4.68
CA VAL A 32 19.52 -2.14 5.00
C VAL A 32 19.55 -2.44 6.51
N THR A 33 18.44 -2.19 7.21
CA THR A 33 18.48 -2.30 8.68
C THR A 33 17.57 -3.40 9.22
N SER A 34 18.02 -4.02 10.31
CA SER A 34 17.23 -4.93 11.15
C SER A 34 17.75 -4.90 12.59
N ARG A 35 16.84 -4.86 13.56
CA ARG A 35 17.17 -5.00 14.98
C ARG A 35 17.36 -6.45 15.41
N GLN A 36 16.92 -7.43 14.60
CA GLN A 36 16.90 -8.85 14.97
C GLN A 36 18.07 -9.64 14.38
N GLU A 37 18.63 -9.20 13.25
CA GLU A 37 19.55 -9.98 12.42
C GLU A 37 20.93 -9.28 12.30
N GLY A 38 21.43 -8.71 13.38
CA GLY A 38 22.64 -7.86 13.36
C GLY A 38 23.83 -8.50 12.62
N ASN A 39 24.44 -7.73 11.69
CA ASN A 39 25.61 -8.09 10.86
C ASN A 39 25.47 -9.31 9.93
N THR A 40 24.27 -9.89 9.81
CA THR A 40 24.00 -10.92 8.83
C THR A 40 23.79 -10.27 7.45
N LEU A 41 24.27 -10.88 6.36
CA LEU A 41 24.01 -10.35 5.03
C LEU A 41 22.53 -10.45 4.69
N ILE A 42 22.00 -9.42 4.03
CA ILE A 42 20.60 -9.41 3.55
C ILE A 42 20.31 -10.60 2.63
N SER A 43 21.30 -11.03 1.85
CA SER A 43 21.22 -12.21 0.97
C SER A 43 21.11 -13.53 1.75
N SER A 44 21.55 -13.60 3.01
CA SER A 44 21.30 -14.77 3.88
C SER A 44 19.85 -14.84 4.36
N VAL A 45 19.18 -13.69 4.54
CA VAL A 45 17.76 -13.61 4.92
C VAL A 45 16.85 -13.80 3.71
N HIS A 46 17.26 -13.25 2.57
CA HIS A 46 16.57 -13.32 1.28
C HIS A 46 17.47 -13.94 0.22
N PRO A 47 17.52 -15.28 0.09
CA PRO A 47 18.43 -15.97 -0.83
C PRO A 47 18.33 -15.54 -2.31
N SER A 48 17.19 -14.98 -2.72
CA SER A 48 17.02 -14.42 -4.07
C SER A 48 17.87 -13.17 -4.35
N LEU A 49 18.53 -12.61 -3.33
CA LEU A 49 19.44 -11.47 -3.44
C LEU A 49 20.92 -11.86 -3.53
N VAL A 50 21.27 -13.14 -3.42
CA VAL A 50 22.65 -13.63 -3.57
C VAL A 50 23.26 -13.14 -4.88
N GLY A 51 24.42 -12.49 -4.81
CA GLY A 51 25.09 -11.92 -5.98
C GLY A 51 24.42 -10.70 -6.62
N ARG A 52 23.38 -10.17 -5.96
CA ARG A 52 22.66 -8.97 -6.41
C ARG A 52 22.72 -7.82 -5.40
N LEU A 53 22.70 -8.14 -4.11
CA LEU A 53 22.85 -7.21 -3.01
C LEU A 53 23.42 -7.94 -1.78
N ASP A 54 24.69 -7.69 -1.47
CA ASP A 54 25.39 -8.32 -0.36
C ASP A 54 25.75 -7.31 0.74
N LEU A 55 24.76 -6.48 1.14
CA LEU A 55 24.90 -5.56 2.27
C LEU A 55 24.65 -6.26 3.60
N PRO A 56 25.38 -5.90 4.67
CA PRO A 56 25.07 -6.37 6.03
C PRO A 56 23.77 -5.70 6.53
N LEU A 57 23.00 -6.45 7.29
CA LEU A 57 21.89 -5.90 8.07
C LEU A 57 22.48 -5.17 9.28
N GLU A 58 22.27 -3.86 9.35
CA GLU A 58 22.80 -3.02 10.43
C GLU A 58 21.69 -2.63 11.41
N ASP A 59 22.03 -2.54 12.69
CA ASP A 59 21.17 -1.91 13.70
C ASP A 59 21.55 -0.42 13.84
N LEU A 60 21.11 0.38 12.86
CA LEU A 60 21.42 1.81 12.82
C LEU A 60 20.35 2.62 13.55
N LYS A 61 20.79 3.65 14.26
CA LYS A 61 19.89 4.70 14.75
C LYS A 61 19.36 5.54 13.58
N PRO A 62 18.13 6.11 13.69
CA PRO A 62 17.55 6.92 12.64
C PRO A 62 18.43 8.09 12.16
N GLU A 63 19.17 8.72 13.08
CA GLU A 63 20.11 9.81 12.76
C GLU A 63 21.20 9.33 11.78
N ALA A 64 21.82 8.19 12.08
CA ALA A 64 22.87 7.62 11.23
C ALA A 64 22.33 7.15 9.86
N VAL A 65 21.06 6.77 9.78
CA VAL A 65 20.39 6.46 8.51
C VAL A 65 20.19 7.73 7.69
N ALA A 66 19.70 8.81 8.32
CA ALA A 66 19.47 10.09 7.64
C ALA A 66 20.76 10.73 7.12
N GLU A 67 21.89 10.54 7.80
CA GLU A 67 23.21 10.99 7.31
C GLU A 67 23.70 10.26 6.07
N ARG A 68 23.22 9.03 5.82
CA ARG A 68 23.69 8.17 4.72
C ARG A 68 22.80 8.18 3.49
N ALA A 69 21.51 8.51 3.64
CA ALA A 69 20.52 8.32 2.59
C ALA A 69 19.72 9.58 2.29
N ASP A 70 19.49 9.84 1.00
CA ASP A 70 18.61 10.90 0.52
C ASP A 70 17.13 10.51 0.70
N VAL A 71 16.83 9.22 0.54
CA VAL A 71 15.47 8.65 0.65
C VAL A 71 15.49 7.42 1.55
N VAL A 72 14.52 7.32 2.43
CA VAL A 72 14.35 6.17 3.35
C VAL A 72 13.01 5.49 3.11
N LEU A 73 13.03 4.19 2.82
CA LEU A 73 11.83 3.36 2.79
C LEU A 73 11.64 2.72 4.16
N CYS A 74 10.54 3.07 4.84
CA CYS A 74 10.15 2.48 6.11
C CYS A 74 9.27 1.25 5.89
N CYS A 75 9.90 0.06 5.84
CA CYS A 75 9.20 -1.24 5.76
C CYS A 75 8.99 -1.83 7.16
N LEU A 76 8.63 -0.99 8.12
CA LEU A 76 8.48 -1.35 9.53
C LEU A 76 7.08 -1.91 9.81
N PRO A 77 6.91 -2.65 10.92
CA PRO A 77 5.58 -3.00 11.41
C PRO A 77 4.74 -1.74 11.67
N HIS A 78 3.42 -1.89 11.61
CA HIS A 78 2.51 -0.81 12.03
C HIS A 78 2.83 -0.35 13.45
N CYS A 79 2.63 0.93 13.70
CA CYS A 79 2.91 1.59 14.97
C CYS A 79 4.40 1.78 15.32
N ALA A 80 5.31 1.42 14.41
CA ALA A 80 6.74 1.58 14.62
C ALA A 80 7.35 2.75 13.82
N SER A 81 6.81 3.07 12.65
CA SER A 81 7.33 4.14 11.79
C SER A 81 7.21 5.52 12.43
N ALA A 82 6.08 5.80 13.11
CA ALA A 82 5.85 7.08 13.77
C ALA A 82 6.89 7.44 14.85
N SER A 83 7.65 6.47 15.35
CA SER A 83 8.74 6.70 16.30
C SER A 83 10.08 7.05 15.66
N VAL A 84 10.28 6.78 14.36
CA VAL A 84 11.56 7.00 13.68
C VAL A 84 11.49 8.06 12.60
N VAL A 85 10.33 8.20 11.94
CA VAL A 85 10.11 9.15 10.83
C VAL A 85 10.46 10.60 11.19
N PRO A 86 10.07 11.15 12.37
CA PRO A 86 10.44 12.52 12.72
C PRO A 86 11.96 12.77 12.65
N THR A 87 12.76 11.87 13.24
CA THR A 87 14.22 11.97 13.24
C THR A 87 14.82 11.88 11.82
N LEU A 88 14.27 11.02 10.96
CA LEU A 88 14.70 10.92 9.56
C LEU A 88 14.45 12.20 8.78
N LEU A 89 13.27 12.81 8.96
CA LEU A 89 12.89 14.07 8.33
C LEU A 89 13.73 15.25 8.84
N ASP A 90 13.97 15.32 10.16
CA ASP A 90 14.81 16.32 10.78
C ASP A 90 16.28 16.23 10.31
N GLY A 91 16.73 15.03 9.96
CA GLY A 91 18.04 14.78 9.33
C GLY A 91 18.07 15.10 7.82
N GLY A 92 16.96 15.55 7.23
CA GLY A 92 16.87 15.98 5.83
C GLY A 92 16.55 14.87 4.83
N ALA A 93 16.35 13.63 5.26
CA ALA A 93 15.96 12.54 4.37
C ALA A 93 14.48 12.66 3.97
N ARG A 94 14.15 12.29 2.72
CA ARG A 94 12.76 12.05 2.32
C ARG A 94 12.34 10.65 2.76
N VAL A 95 11.10 10.50 3.19
CA VAL A 95 10.61 9.22 3.73
C VAL A 95 9.41 8.72 2.93
N ILE A 96 9.47 7.44 2.53
CA ILE A 96 8.33 6.68 2.01
C ILE A 96 7.98 5.65 3.07
N ASP A 97 6.86 5.87 3.78
CA ASP A 97 6.40 4.96 4.81
C ASP A 97 5.45 3.91 4.25
N LEU A 98 5.87 2.64 4.28
CA LEU A 98 5.08 1.51 3.84
C LEU A 98 4.25 0.90 4.98
N SER A 99 4.39 1.42 6.20
CA SER A 99 3.51 1.08 7.31
C SER A 99 2.14 1.78 7.14
N ALA A 100 1.27 1.62 8.12
CA ALA A 100 -0.01 2.31 8.11
C ALA A 100 -0.02 3.61 8.94
N ASP A 101 1.13 3.99 9.52
CA ASP A 101 1.14 5.01 10.56
C ASP A 101 0.69 6.39 10.06
N TYR A 102 1.01 6.72 8.82
CA TYR A 102 0.70 8.04 8.27
C TYR A 102 -0.43 8.06 7.23
N ARG A 103 -1.18 6.96 7.09
CA ARG A 103 -2.25 6.87 6.06
C ARG A 103 -3.52 7.59 6.45
N LEU A 104 -3.85 7.59 7.76
CA LEU A 104 -5.05 8.24 8.28
C LEU A 104 -4.79 9.70 8.64
N ASP A 105 -5.77 10.56 8.43
CA ASP A 105 -5.66 11.99 8.65
C ASP A 105 -5.94 12.38 10.12
N ASP A 106 -6.66 11.54 10.87
CA ASP A 106 -7.12 11.81 12.22
C ASP A 106 -6.51 10.86 13.26
N ALA A 107 -6.03 11.44 14.38
CA ALA A 107 -5.40 10.70 15.46
C ALA A 107 -6.39 9.84 16.27
N GLN A 108 -7.64 10.27 16.37
CA GLN A 108 -8.67 9.50 17.09
C GLN A 108 -9.07 8.27 16.28
N THR A 109 -9.29 8.44 14.97
CA THR A 109 -9.53 7.34 14.03
C THR A 109 -8.35 6.35 14.02
N TYR A 110 -7.11 6.87 14.03
CA TYR A 110 -5.94 6.00 14.14
C TYR A 110 -5.97 5.18 15.44
N GLN A 111 -6.23 5.82 16.59
CA GLN A 111 -6.28 5.13 17.87
C GLN A 111 -7.41 4.09 17.92
N GLU A 112 -8.57 4.37 17.37
CA GLU A 112 -9.69 3.43 17.29
C GLU A 112 -9.35 2.17 16.51
N TRP A 113 -8.72 2.33 15.34
CA TRP A 113 -8.46 1.22 14.43
C TRP A 113 -7.13 0.49 14.69
N TYR A 114 -6.14 1.15 15.30
CA TYR A 114 -4.83 0.56 15.62
C TYR A 114 -4.63 0.23 17.09
N GLY A 115 -5.53 0.69 17.96
CA GLY A 115 -5.55 0.34 19.39
C GLY A 115 -4.49 1.06 20.23
N GLN A 116 -3.83 2.08 19.68
CA GLN A 116 -2.82 2.89 20.38
C GLN A 116 -2.75 4.31 19.86
N SER A 117 -2.29 5.24 20.70
CA SER A 117 -2.06 6.63 20.30
C SER A 117 -0.94 6.73 19.28
N HIS A 118 -1.09 7.66 18.33
CA HIS A 118 -0.07 7.94 17.33
C HIS A 118 1.09 8.76 17.91
N ASN A 119 2.33 8.29 17.72
CA ASN A 119 3.52 8.93 18.31
C ASN A 119 3.91 10.26 17.65
N ASP A 120 3.38 10.53 16.45
CA ASP A 120 3.63 11.75 15.68
C ASP A 120 2.33 12.28 15.06
N SER A 121 1.34 12.55 15.89
CA SER A 121 0.00 12.97 15.45
C SER A 121 -0.02 14.33 14.73
N THR A 122 1.01 15.16 14.89
CA THR A 122 1.10 16.48 14.27
C THR A 122 1.26 16.44 12.75
N ARG A 123 1.72 15.32 12.19
CA ARG A 123 1.88 15.09 10.75
C ARG A 123 0.68 14.39 10.12
N LEU A 124 -0.26 13.87 10.90
CA LEU A 124 -1.50 13.31 10.36
C LEU A 124 -2.29 14.39 9.62
N GLY A 125 -2.94 14.03 8.54
CA GLY A 125 -3.67 14.94 7.66
C GLY A 125 -2.79 15.89 6.81
N LYS A 126 -1.47 15.90 7.04
CA LYS A 126 -0.50 16.70 6.27
C LYS A 126 0.41 15.82 5.41
N THR A 127 0.44 14.53 5.69
CA THR A 127 1.23 13.56 4.94
C THR A 127 0.59 13.29 3.58
N VAL A 128 1.40 13.26 2.54
CA VAL A 128 0.92 12.97 1.19
C VAL A 128 0.61 11.48 1.05
N TYR A 129 -0.58 11.16 0.58
CA TYR A 129 -0.97 9.78 0.29
C TYR A 129 -0.32 9.31 -1.01
N GLY A 130 0.43 8.22 -0.94
CA GLY A 130 1.34 7.76 -1.98
C GLY A 130 0.69 6.91 -3.07
N LEU A 131 -0.38 7.39 -3.69
CA LEU A 131 -1.02 6.80 -4.86
C LEU A 131 -0.78 7.73 -6.06
N PRO A 132 0.28 7.48 -6.86
CA PRO A 132 0.72 8.41 -7.92
C PRO A 132 -0.37 8.71 -8.95
N GLU A 133 -1.23 7.76 -9.24
CA GLU A 133 -2.31 7.91 -10.21
C GLU A 133 -3.35 8.97 -9.83
N LEU A 134 -3.43 9.31 -8.53
CA LEU A 134 -4.34 10.33 -8.01
C LEU A 134 -3.62 11.57 -7.42
N PHE A 135 -2.38 11.41 -6.95
CA PHE A 135 -1.69 12.43 -6.14
C PHE A 135 -0.26 12.73 -6.61
N ARG A 136 0.07 12.47 -7.88
CA ARG A 136 1.42 12.61 -8.45
C ARG A 136 2.08 13.95 -8.12
N GLU A 137 1.39 15.05 -8.38
CA GLU A 137 1.93 16.39 -8.17
C GLU A 137 2.27 16.66 -6.69
N ASN A 138 1.44 16.14 -5.78
CA ASN A 138 1.70 16.25 -4.35
C ASN A 138 2.92 15.43 -3.90
N ILE A 139 3.15 14.26 -4.53
CA ILE A 139 4.25 13.36 -4.18
C ILE A 139 5.60 13.96 -4.57
N ILE A 140 5.69 14.70 -5.66
CA ILE A 140 6.93 15.31 -6.18
C ILE A 140 7.61 16.15 -5.10
N GLU A 141 6.87 16.99 -4.39
CA GLU A 141 7.37 17.91 -3.37
C GLU A 141 7.36 17.34 -1.94
N ALA A 142 6.80 16.15 -1.74
CA ALA A 142 6.61 15.60 -0.41
C ALA A 142 7.92 15.18 0.27
N ALA A 143 8.13 15.60 1.51
CA ALA A 143 9.17 15.05 2.37
C ALA A 143 8.75 13.70 2.98
N LEU A 144 7.45 13.50 3.22
CA LEU A 144 6.87 12.27 3.75
C LEU A 144 5.72 11.80 2.86
N VAL A 145 5.82 10.56 2.41
CA VAL A 145 4.79 9.87 1.61
C VAL A 145 4.29 8.66 2.38
N ALA A 146 2.98 8.57 2.61
CA ALA A 146 2.32 7.39 3.17
C ALA A 146 1.92 6.44 2.04
N ASN A 147 2.64 5.35 1.88
CA ASN A 147 2.34 4.36 0.84
C ASN A 147 1.03 3.63 1.17
N PRO A 148 0.10 3.50 0.22
CA PRO A 148 -1.22 2.88 0.43
C PRO A 148 -1.18 1.44 0.93
N GLY A 149 -2.27 1.03 1.58
CA GLY A 149 -2.57 -0.38 1.82
C GLY A 149 -2.95 -1.10 0.52
N CYS A 150 -2.66 -2.39 0.46
CA CYS A 150 -2.87 -3.18 -0.77
C CYS A 150 -4.36 -3.26 -1.20
N TYR A 151 -5.27 -3.56 -0.26
CA TYR A 151 -6.69 -3.53 -0.56
C TYR A 151 -7.22 -2.10 -0.80
N ALA A 152 -6.65 -1.11 -0.08
CA ALA A 152 -7.00 0.28 -0.29
C ALA A 152 -6.66 0.72 -1.72
N THR A 153 -5.48 0.37 -2.22
CA THR A 153 -5.10 0.62 -3.63
C THR A 153 -6.11 -0.01 -4.60
N ALA A 154 -6.43 -1.31 -4.41
CA ALA A 154 -7.35 -2.02 -5.30
C ALA A 154 -8.79 -1.47 -5.26
N ALA A 155 -9.21 -0.85 -4.17
CA ALA A 155 -10.55 -0.29 -4.02
C ALA A 155 -10.63 1.19 -4.45
N ILE A 156 -9.64 2.00 -4.08
CA ILE A 156 -9.64 3.44 -4.34
C ILE A 156 -9.51 3.72 -5.84
N LEU A 157 -8.62 3.01 -6.54
CA LEU A 157 -8.39 3.24 -7.97
C LEU A 157 -9.68 3.16 -8.81
N PRO A 158 -10.52 2.12 -8.72
CA PRO A 158 -11.76 2.10 -9.50
C PRO A 158 -12.82 3.08 -8.99
N LEU A 159 -12.90 3.33 -7.67
CA LEU A 159 -14.00 4.09 -7.07
C LEU A 159 -13.80 5.61 -7.10
N ALA A 160 -12.59 6.10 -6.84
CA ALA A 160 -12.35 7.54 -6.70
C ALA A 160 -12.77 8.37 -7.92
N PRO A 161 -12.46 8.00 -9.18
CA PRO A 161 -12.93 8.74 -10.34
C PRO A 161 -14.45 8.72 -10.49
N LEU A 162 -15.10 7.60 -10.19
CA LEU A 162 -16.54 7.44 -10.34
C LEU A 162 -17.32 8.28 -9.32
N VAL A 163 -16.83 8.32 -8.09
CA VAL A 163 -17.39 9.18 -7.03
C VAL A 163 -17.17 10.66 -7.38
N LYS A 164 -15.96 11.03 -7.84
CA LYS A 164 -15.64 12.39 -8.27
C LYS A 164 -16.55 12.86 -9.41
N ALA A 165 -16.84 11.99 -10.36
CA ALA A 165 -17.73 12.29 -11.50
C ALA A 165 -19.22 12.21 -11.14
N GLY A 166 -19.59 11.79 -9.93
CA GLY A 166 -20.99 11.63 -9.52
C GLY A 166 -21.71 10.54 -10.33
N LEU A 167 -21.06 9.43 -10.63
CA LEU A 167 -21.64 8.33 -11.41
C LEU A 167 -22.24 7.23 -10.54
N ILE A 168 -21.84 7.14 -9.26
CA ILE A 168 -22.33 6.13 -8.33
C ILE A 168 -22.80 6.76 -7.02
N GLU A 169 -23.68 6.06 -6.30
CA GLU A 169 -24.08 6.43 -4.94
C GLU A 169 -22.89 6.24 -3.99
N ASN A 170 -22.78 7.09 -2.96
CA ASN A 170 -21.71 7.05 -1.96
C ASN A 170 -22.00 6.09 -0.79
N THR A 171 -23.17 5.45 -0.79
CA THR A 171 -23.62 4.51 0.24
C THR A 171 -23.70 3.11 -0.34
N ASP A 172 -23.69 2.12 0.55
CA ASP A 172 -23.84 0.71 0.17
C ASP A 172 -22.77 0.20 -0.84
N ILE A 173 -21.58 0.80 -0.82
CA ILE A 173 -20.48 0.31 -1.64
C ILE A 173 -19.92 -0.97 -0.99
N ILE A 174 -20.10 -2.10 -1.66
CA ILE A 174 -19.62 -3.39 -1.17
C ILE A 174 -18.29 -3.73 -1.85
N ILE A 175 -17.25 -3.97 -1.05
CA ILE A 175 -15.92 -4.36 -1.51
C ILE A 175 -15.62 -5.77 -1.00
N ASP A 176 -15.78 -6.76 -1.86
CA ASP A 176 -15.51 -8.17 -1.59
C ASP A 176 -14.16 -8.55 -2.22
N ALA A 177 -13.09 -8.62 -1.40
CA ALA A 177 -11.73 -8.71 -1.89
C ALA A 177 -10.99 -9.96 -1.39
N LYS A 178 -10.39 -10.70 -2.32
CA LYS A 178 -9.61 -11.92 -2.11
C LYS A 178 -8.13 -11.61 -2.24
N SER A 179 -7.33 -11.96 -1.23
CA SER A 179 -5.88 -11.73 -1.22
C SER A 179 -5.10 -13.01 -1.04
N GLY A 180 -3.96 -13.09 -1.68
CA GLY A 180 -2.96 -14.12 -1.40
C GLY A 180 -2.36 -13.98 0.00
N VAL A 181 -1.83 -15.09 0.51
CA VAL A 181 -1.31 -15.22 1.89
C VAL A 181 -0.06 -14.39 2.18
N SER A 182 0.74 -14.08 1.17
CA SER A 182 1.94 -13.22 1.34
C SER A 182 1.60 -11.81 1.86
N GLY A 183 0.35 -11.34 1.64
CA GLY A 183 -0.16 -10.09 2.21
C GLY A 183 -0.22 -10.06 3.73
N ALA A 184 -0.22 -11.21 4.41
CA ALA A 184 -0.15 -11.31 5.86
C ALA A 184 1.25 -10.99 6.43
N GLY A 185 2.27 -10.86 5.57
CA GLY A 185 3.65 -10.60 5.94
C GLY A 185 4.43 -11.88 6.28
N ARG A 186 5.74 -11.72 6.53
CA ARG A 186 6.68 -12.84 6.78
C ARG A 186 6.53 -13.47 8.16
N ASN A 187 6.04 -12.72 9.14
CA ASN A 187 5.87 -13.25 10.49
C ASN A 187 4.83 -14.37 10.51
N PRO A 188 5.14 -15.54 11.12
CA PRO A 188 4.21 -16.65 11.19
C PRO A 188 2.88 -16.27 11.85
N LYS A 189 1.79 -16.62 11.20
CA LYS A 189 0.42 -16.49 11.71
C LYS A 189 -0.34 -17.79 11.43
N LEU A 190 -1.13 -18.27 12.38
CA LEU A 190 -1.84 -19.53 12.23
C LEU A 190 -2.62 -19.59 10.91
N MET A 191 -3.41 -18.56 10.61
CA MET A 191 -4.21 -18.46 9.38
C MET A 191 -3.41 -18.50 8.08
N ALA A 192 -2.11 -18.25 8.12
CA ALA A 192 -1.21 -18.27 6.95
C ALA A 192 -0.31 -19.52 6.92
N HIS A 193 -0.45 -20.46 7.85
CA HIS A 193 0.22 -21.75 7.80
C HIS A 193 -0.33 -22.57 6.63
N PHE A 194 0.56 -23.29 5.93
CA PHE A 194 0.18 -24.06 4.75
C PHE A 194 -1.01 -25.02 4.98
N PRO A 195 -1.06 -25.83 6.08
CA PRO A 195 -2.23 -26.68 6.35
C PRO A 195 -3.53 -25.93 6.61
N GLU A 196 -3.46 -24.69 7.09
CA GLU A 196 -4.64 -23.87 7.42
C GLU A 196 -5.17 -23.10 6.21
N CYS A 197 -4.27 -22.61 5.34
CA CYS A 197 -4.65 -21.79 4.21
C CYS A 197 -4.77 -22.55 2.89
N ASN A 198 -4.13 -23.73 2.76
CA ASN A 198 -4.22 -24.54 1.55
C ASN A 198 -5.65 -25.06 1.35
N GLU A 199 -6.18 -24.90 0.11
CA GLU A 199 -7.55 -25.31 -0.26
C GLU A 199 -8.66 -24.64 0.60
N SER A 200 -8.35 -23.52 1.29
CA SER A 200 -9.28 -22.80 2.17
C SER A 200 -9.41 -21.34 1.74
N LEU A 201 -10.64 -20.90 1.52
CA LEU A 201 -10.99 -19.50 1.33
C LEU A 201 -11.70 -19.01 2.60
N SER A 202 -11.14 -18.02 3.29
CA SER A 202 -11.68 -17.57 4.57
C SER A 202 -11.74 -16.05 4.68
N ALA A 203 -12.88 -15.54 5.16
CA ALA A 203 -13.00 -14.13 5.51
C ALA A 203 -12.28 -13.83 6.84
N TYR A 204 -11.73 -12.64 6.97
CA TYR A 204 -11.08 -12.22 8.21
C TYR A 204 -11.31 -10.73 8.47
N ASN A 205 -11.30 -10.33 9.73
CA ASN A 205 -11.46 -8.93 10.16
C ASN A 205 -12.65 -8.20 9.51
N VAL A 206 -13.75 -8.89 9.18
CA VAL A 206 -14.95 -8.26 8.61
C VAL A 206 -15.48 -7.21 9.58
N GLY A 207 -15.78 -6.00 9.09
CA GLY A 207 -16.20 -4.85 9.88
C GLY A 207 -15.13 -4.26 10.81
N ARG A 208 -13.88 -4.78 10.78
CA ARG A 208 -12.76 -4.34 11.65
C ARG A 208 -11.41 -4.26 10.93
N HIS A 209 -11.41 -4.35 9.62
CA HIS A 209 -10.18 -4.28 8.85
C HIS A 209 -9.69 -2.84 8.74
N ARG A 210 -8.42 -2.61 9.08
CA ARG A 210 -7.78 -1.29 9.16
C ARG A 210 -7.73 -0.51 7.84
N HIS A 211 -7.97 -1.15 6.70
CA HIS A 211 -8.10 -0.46 5.42
C HIS A 211 -9.48 0.19 5.22
N THR A 212 -10.50 -0.14 6.01
CA THR A 212 -11.83 0.47 5.88
C THR A 212 -11.77 2.00 6.00
N PRO A 213 -11.28 2.58 7.12
CA PRO A 213 -11.20 4.04 7.25
C PRO A 213 -10.24 4.67 6.24
N GLU A 214 -9.20 3.97 5.80
CA GLU A 214 -8.29 4.43 4.76
C GLU A 214 -9.01 4.58 3.41
N ILE A 215 -9.80 3.59 3.01
CA ILE A 215 -10.60 3.62 1.78
C ILE A 215 -11.62 4.76 1.83
N GLU A 216 -12.42 4.81 2.89
CA GLU A 216 -13.46 5.83 3.09
C GLU A 216 -12.87 7.24 3.06
N GLN A 217 -11.80 7.48 3.81
CA GLN A 217 -11.13 8.77 3.88
C GLN A 217 -10.62 9.25 2.51
N ILE A 218 -9.97 8.37 1.75
CA ILE A 218 -9.38 8.78 0.46
C ILE A 218 -10.46 9.00 -0.60
N ILE A 219 -11.49 8.16 -0.64
CA ILE A 219 -12.63 8.37 -1.55
C ILE A 219 -13.36 9.66 -1.16
N ALA A 220 -13.51 9.97 0.14
CA ALA A 220 -14.16 11.19 0.62
C ALA A 220 -13.50 12.48 0.13
N ARG A 221 -12.19 12.45 -0.19
CA ARG A 221 -11.50 13.61 -0.80
C ARG A 221 -12.07 14.00 -2.17
N HIS A 222 -12.82 13.10 -2.79
CA HIS A 222 -13.45 13.27 -4.11
C HIS A 222 -14.99 13.33 -4.02
N ALA A 223 -15.57 13.21 -2.84
CA ALA A 223 -17.02 13.13 -2.59
C ALA A 223 -17.53 14.35 -1.81
N ALA A 224 -18.84 14.63 -1.96
CA ALA A 224 -19.52 15.66 -1.16
C ALA A 224 -19.81 15.19 0.29
N THR A 225 -19.89 13.88 0.51
CA THR A 225 -20.16 13.22 1.81
C THR A 225 -19.21 12.08 2.02
N LEU A 226 -18.98 11.68 3.28
CA LEU A 226 -18.19 10.51 3.60
C LEU A 226 -18.84 9.26 2.99
N PRO A 227 -18.12 8.48 2.18
CA PRO A 227 -18.63 7.23 1.65
C PRO A 227 -18.80 6.19 2.77
N GLU A 228 -19.80 5.34 2.63
CA GLU A 228 -19.98 4.17 3.49
C GLU A 228 -19.62 2.91 2.71
N VAL A 229 -18.57 2.21 3.16
CA VAL A 229 -18.14 0.96 2.51
C VAL A 229 -18.35 -0.26 3.42
N ILE A 230 -18.84 -1.34 2.83
CA ILE A 230 -18.90 -2.66 3.44
C ILE A 230 -17.71 -3.43 2.89
N PHE A 231 -16.64 -3.51 3.67
CA PHE A 231 -15.42 -4.18 3.25
C PHE A 231 -15.29 -5.58 3.83
N THR A 232 -15.21 -6.58 2.94
CA THR A 232 -15.07 -8.01 3.29
C THR A 232 -13.76 -8.55 2.71
N PRO A 233 -12.65 -8.50 3.47
CA PRO A 233 -11.41 -9.11 3.03
C PRO A 233 -11.43 -10.62 3.25
N GLN A 234 -10.88 -11.35 2.28
CA GLN A 234 -10.76 -12.81 2.32
C GLN A 234 -9.33 -13.23 2.01
N LEU A 235 -8.87 -14.27 2.69
CA LEU A 235 -7.60 -14.94 2.41
C LEU A 235 -7.88 -16.10 1.46
N ALA A 236 -7.25 -16.07 0.30
CA ALA A 236 -7.37 -17.10 -0.72
C ALA A 236 -6.13 -18.02 -0.72
N PRO A 237 -6.27 -19.31 -1.10
CA PRO A 237 -5.18 -20.29 -1.12
C PRO A 237 -4.24 -20.06 -2.32
N MET A 238 -3.65 -18.88 -2.39
CA MET A 238 -2.64 -18.48 -3.38
C MET A 238 -1.55 -17.65 -2.71
N ASP A 239 -0.37 -17.56 -3.30
CA ASP A 239 0.71 -16.79 -2.72
C ASP A 239 0.46 -15.28 -2.83
N ARG A 240 0.20 -14.77 -4.04
CA ARG A 240 0.16 -13.34 -4.35
C ARG A 240 -1.09 -12.95 -5.13
N GLY A 241 -1.36 -11.64 -5.11
CA GLY A 241 -2.42 -11.01 -5.88
C GLY A 241 -3.62 -10.65 -5.03
N ILE A 242 -4.41 -9.70 -5.54
CA ILE A 242 -5.71 -9.32 -4.98
C ILE A 242 -6.71 -9.28 -6.13
N LEU A 243 -7.87 -9.93 -5.93
CA LEU A 243 -9.06 -9.75 -6.74
C LEU A 243 -10.12 -9.06 -5.90
N ALA A 244 -10.47 -7.83 -6.26
CA ALA A 244 -11.55 -7.08 -5.64
C ALA A 244 -12.78 -7.06 -6.56
N THR A 245 -13.89 -7.62 -6.06
CA THR A 245 -15.21 -7.48 -6.70
C THR A 245 -15.96 -6.39 -5.95
N ILE A 246 -16.25 -5.29 -6.64
CA ILE A 246 -16.85 -4.11 -6.04
C ILE A 246 -18.24 -3.92 -6.61
N TYR A 247 -19.22 -3.80 -5.73
CA TYR A 247 -20.60 -3.50 -6.08
C TYR A 247 -20.91 -2.08 -5.65
N ALA A 248 -21.34 -1.26 -6.58
CA ALA A 248 -21.77 0.10 -6.34
C ALA A 248 -23.03 0.37 -7.18
N LYS A 249 -23.93 1.19 -6.66
CA LYS A 249 -25.17 1.51 -7.33
C LYS A 249 -24.97 2.71 -8.27
N PRO A 250 -25.16 2.54 -9.60
CA PRO A 250 -25.04 3.66 -10.52
C PRO A 250 -26.18 4.65 -10.32
N LEU A 251 -25.91 5.93 -10.54
CA LEU A 251 -26.97 6.94 -10.59
C LEU A 251 -27.84 6.78 -11.85
N PRO A 252 -29.10 7.28 -11.84
CA PRO A 252 -30.00 7.14 -12.97
C PRO A 252 -29.41 7.66 -14.30
N GLY A 253 -29.45 6.82 -15.33
CA GLY A 253 -28.94 7.17 -16.66
C GLY A 253 -27.44 6.91 -16.87
N VAL A 254 -26.71 6.45 -15.87
CA VAL A 254 -25.32 6.01 -16.01
C VAL A 254 -25.27 4.70 -16.80
N THR A 255 -24.32 4.59 -17.73
CA THR A 255 -24.05 3.43 -18.57
C THR A 255 -22.61 2.98 -18.40
N GLU A 256 -22.27 1.74 -18.82
CA GLU A 256 -20.88 1.27 -18.85
C GLU A 256 -19.97 2.27 -19.57
N LYS A 257 -20.42 2.84 -20.69
CA LYS A 257 -19.66 3.83 -21.45
C LYS A 257 -19.30 5.07 -20.62
N HIS A 258 -20.20 5.56 -19.76
CA HIS A 258 -19.89 6.70 -18.88
C HIS A 258 -18.78 6.36 -17.90
N ILE A 259 -18.75 5.12 -17.40
CA ILE A 259 -17.72 4.63 -16.48
C ILE A 259 -16.37 4.48 -17.21
N ASP A 260 -16.38 3.85 -18.39
CA ASP A 260 -15.19 3.67 -19.22
C ASP A 260 -14.58 5.00 -19.64
N ASP A 261 -15.40 5.96 -20.08
CA ASP A 261 -14.95 7.31 -20.46
C ASP A 261 -14.30 8.01 -19.24
N THR A 262 -14.90 7.90 -18.06
CA THR A 262 -14.36 8.49 -16.80
C THR A 262 -13.02 7.86 -16.39
N TRP A 263 -12.91 6.55 -16.48
CA TRP A 263 -11.66 5.86 -16.21
C TRP A 263 -10.58 6.17 -17.26
N ASN A 264 -10.95 6.26 -18.54
CA ASN A 264 -10.03 6.67 -19.61
C ASN A 264 -9.53 8.11 -19.41
N GLU A 265 -10.38 9.03 -18.97
CA GLU A 265 -9.96 10.40 -18.61
C GLU A 265 -8.99 10.40 -17.42
N ALA A 266 -9.28 9.61 -16.38
CA ALA A 266 -8.45 9.54 -15.18
C ALA A 266 -7.14 8.79 -15.41
N TYR A 267 -7.15 7.70 -16.16
CA TYR A 267 -6.06 6.72 -16.18
C TYR A 267 -5.49 6.40 -17.57
N GLY A 268 -5.98 7.01 -18.64
CA GLY A 268 -5.53 6.71 -20.00
C GLY A 268 -4.03 6.94 -20.24
N ASN A 269 -3.38 7.75 -19.40
CA ASN A 269 -1.94 8.00 -19.44
C ASN A 269 -1.18 7.33 -18.26
N GLU A 270 -1.85 6.57 -17.41
CA GLU A 270 -1.24 5.92 -16.26
C GLU A 270 -0.70 4.54 -16.63
N HIS A 271 0.62 4.39 -16.61
CA HIS A 271 1.30 3.20 -17.10
C HIS A 271 0.86 1.90 -16.40
N PHE A 272 0.57 1.97 -15.10
CA PHE A 272 0.26 0.78 -14.30
C PHE A 272 -1.23 0.48 -14.17
N ILE A 273 -2.11 1.30 -14.78
CA ILE A 273 -3.54 1.02 -14.85
C ILE A 273 -3.89 0.50 -16.24
N ARG A 274 -4.54 -0.65 -16.30
CA ARG A 274 -5.05 -1.21 -17.55
C ARG A 274 -6.55 -1.31 -17.49
N LEU A 275 -7.23 -0.65 -18.43
CA LEU A 275 -8.67 -0.80 -18.66
C LEU A 275 -8.84 -1.98 -19.61
N VAL A 276 -9.50 -3.04 -19.17
CA VAL A 276 -9.57 -4.30 -19.90
C VAL A 276 -11.01 -4.75 -20.16
N ASP A 277 -11.25 -5.37 -21.31
CA ASP A 277 -12.58 -5.85 -21.69
C ASP A 277 -12.93 -7.21 -21.09
N HIS A 278 -11.92 -8.00 -20.70
CA HIS A 278 -12.12 -9.29 -20.06
C HIS A 278 -12.28 -9.14 -18.53
N LEU A 279 -12.80 -10.17 -17.87
CA LEU A 279 -12.84 -10.23 -16.41
C LEU A 279 -11.45 -10.59 -15.88
N PRO A 280 -10.78 -9.70 -15.10
CA PRO A 280 -9.42 -9.91 -14.64
C PRO A 280 -9.28 -11.10 -13.70
N GLY A 281 -8.17 -11.81 -13.83
CA GLY A 281 -7.73 -12.83 -12.89
C GLY A 281 -6.44 -12.44 -12.17
N THR A 282 -6.20 -12.98 -10.97
CA THR A 282 -4.98 -12.65 -10.21
C THR A 282 -3.68 -13.03 -10.92
N LYS A 283 -3.72 -13.98 -11.88
CA LYS A 283 -2.55 -14.36 -12.69
C LYS A 283 -2.18 -13.33 -13.75
N ASP A 284 -3.10 -12.46 -14.14
CA ASP A 284 -2.89 -11.49 -15.23
C ASP A 284 -1.91 -10.38 -14.83
N THR A 285 -1.76 -10.15 -13.53
CA THR A 285 -0.91 -9.10 -12.95
C THR A 285 0.26 -9.63 -12.11
N VAL A 286 0.45 -10.96 -12.03
CA VAL A 286 1.52 -11.58 -11.24
C VAL A 286 2.90 -11.03 -11.64
N ASP A 287 3.74 -10.75 -10.63
CA ASP A 287 5.10 -10.21 -10.75
C ASP A 287 5.17 -8.84 -11.46
N THR A 288 4.05 -8.11 -11.53
CA THR A 288 3.97 -6.77 -12.08
C THR A 288 3.41 -5.78 -11.07
N ASN A 289 3.43 -4.49 -11.41
CA ASN A 289 2.74 -3.43 -10.67
C ASN A 289 1.43 -3.00 -11.34
N PHE A 290 0.91 -3.78 -12.30
CA PHE A 290 -0.33 -3.46 -12.99
C PHE A 290 -1.56 -3.69 -12.10
N CYS A 291 -2.55 -2.82 -12.31
CA CYS A 291 -3.91 -2.94 -11.81
C CYS A 291 -4.87 -2.97 -12.99
N ASP A 292 -5.58 -4.08 -13.15
CA ASP A 292 -6.57 -4.27 -14.22
C ASP A 292 -7.95 -3.87 -13.73
N LEU A 293 -8.63 -3.01 -14.46
CA LEU A 293 -9.97 -2.53 -14.16
C LEU A 293 -10.93 -2.93 -15.27
N THR A 294 -12.12 -3.39 -14.91
CA THR A 294 -13.26 -3.62 -15.79
C THR A 294 -14.57 -3.37 -15.07
N VAL A 295 -15.62 -3.05 -15.81
CA VAL A 295 -16.98 -2.83 -15.28
C VAL A 295 -17.99 -3.72 -16.00
N ARG A 296 -19.06 -4.07 -15.30
CA ARG A 296 -20.31 -4.63 -15.86
C ARG A 296 -21.49 -4.00 -15.12
N LEU A 297 -22.50 -3.53 -15.87
CA LEU A 297 -23.76 -2.99 -15.35
C LEU A 297 -24.91 -3.97 -15.63
#